data_e6a09752086e75a29f8da0e7dacecafb
#
_entry.id   e6a09752086e75a29f8da0e7dacecafb
#
_cell.length_a   1.000
_cell.length_b   1.000
_cell.length_c   1.000
_cell.angle_alpha   90.00
_cell.angle_beta   90.00
_cell.angle_gamma   90.00
#
_symmetry.space_group_name_H-M   'P 1'
#
loop_
_entity.id
_entity.type
_entity.pdbx_description
1 polymer ?
#
loop_
_entity_poly.entity_id
_entity_poly.type
_entity_poly.pdbx_seq_one_letter_code
_entity_poly.pdbx_strand_id
1 'polypeptide(L)'
;MEISTKQKNKYPNKYPIGFYVCTSAYALERMAFYSAKWLIGIFIAAEVIKGGLGLTPADGAKMTANLVAFTYLTPILGGFIADRWMSPRLCVILGALIMAAGYVFGYQASVTSSPQFLWAMIILVSIGTGLYKGNIAGISGRLFKSKDQLDSAFSIQYSIANMGSFLGTLTVSFIAYKIGFGKAFLVCAMFLVISTLWFYFAGKATFGDIGKKPFEANENKTYTKKVAKDYRTPLTLDDKKKIAAIILFSIFSIVFWVVWYLTYMPVLYHWGPDFDYANKANWMIGNFRVPSAWFDSLNSLCCIVLGPLLAGLWTKKAKSVKGDMSIFKKTALGMMLLSAAFMLMATAEVVRGDGQAGLIWIVIVGILISLGEMVFAPLGKSFISKFSPPRLLGLMMGVWPLARFIAGNLHTHLLQLMVWLLL
;
A
#
# COMPACT_ATOMS: atom_id res chain seq x y z
N MET A 1 5.23 -32.14 40.77
CA MET A 1 4.06 -31.52 40.19
C MET A 1 4.34 -31.42 38.69
N GLU A 2 4.01 -32.49 37.95
CA GLU A 2 4.26 -32.61 36.52
C GLU A 2 3.22 -31.78 35.73
N ILE A 3 3.67 -30.68 35.15
CA ILE A 3 2.83 -29.90 34.23
C ILE A 3 2.82 -30.63 32.88
N SER A 4 1.66 -31.20 32.61
CA SER A 4 1.28 -31.98 31.44
C SER A 4 1.74 -31.35 30.13
N THR A 5 2.68 -32.00 29.46
CA THR A 5 3.19 -31.76 28.11
C THR A 5 2.22 -32.17 26.99
N LYS A 6 0.90 -32.29 27.26
CA LYS A 6 -0.12 -32.80 26.30
C LYS A 6 -1.04 -31.76 25.68
N GLN A 7 -0.61 -30.52 25.49
CA GLN A 7 -1.37 -29.53 24.71
C GLN A 7 -0.66 -29.07 23.42
N LYS A 8 0.20 -29.92 22.85
CA LYS A 8 0.70 -29.74 21.48
C LYS A 8 -0.31 -30.36 20.50
N ASN A 9 -0.77 -29.52 19.54
CA ASN A 9 -1.54 -29.86 18.33
C ASN A 9 -3.06 -30.05 18.45
N LYS A 10 -3.79 -29.00 18.82
CA LYS A 10 -5.25 -28.96 18.64
C LYS A 10 -5.72 -28.01 17.53
N TYR A 11 -4.84 -27.50 16.67
CA TYR A 11 -5.21 -26.61 15.57
C TYR A 11 -4.90 -27.31 14.24
N PRO A 12 -5.88 -27.39 13.32
CA PRO A 12 -5.59 -27.88 11.99
C PRO A 12 -4.58 -26.95 11.31
N ASN A 13 -3.46 -27.49 10.83
CA ASN A 13 -2.38 -26.79 10.13
C ASN A 13 -2.81 -26.16 8.78
N LYS A 14 -4.10 -26.17 8.44
CA LYS A 14 -4.62 -25.64 7.17
C LYS A 14 -5.51 -24.43 7.40
N TYR A 15 -5.17 -23.34 6.73
CA TYR A 15 -6.05 -22.19 6.65
C TYR A 15 -7.32 -22.52 5.88
N PRO A 16 -8.47 -21.87 6.19
CA PRO A 16 -9.72 -22.08 5.44
C PRO A 16 -9.54 -21.77 3.95
N ILE A 17 -10.15 -22.57 3.07
CA ILE A 17 -10.07 -22.33 1.61
C ILE A 17 -10.57 -20.94 1.25
N GLY A 18 -11.64 -20.47 1.91
CA GLY A 18 -12.14 -19.10 1.73
C GLY A 18 -11.12 -18.02 2.01
N PHE A 19 -10.17 -18.24 2.92
CA PHE A 19 -9.07 -17.31 3.15
C PHE A 19 -8.19 -17.14 1.90
N TYR A 20 -7.86 -18.24 1.20
CA TYR A 20 -7.09 -18.17 -0.04
C TYR A 20 -7.88 -17.51 -1.17
N VAL A 21 -9.22 -17.69 -1.21
CA VAL A 21 -10.11 -16.98 -2.15
C VAL A 21 -10.06 -15.47 -1.91
N CYS A 22 -10.19 -15.02 -0.65
CA CYS A 22 -10.07 -13.61 -0.31
C CYS A 22 -8.67 -13.07 -0.65
N THR A 23 -7.63 -13.83 -0.33
CA THR A 23 -6.24 -13.40 -0.49
C THR A 23 -5.84 -13.28 -1.96
N SER A 24 -6.23 -14.24 -2.81
CA SER A 24 -5.96 -14.18 -4.26
C SER A 24 -6.78 -13.10 -4.96
N ALA A 25 -8.05 -12.90 -4.59
CA ALA A 25 -8.86 -11.80 -5.09
C ALA A 25 -8.22 -10.44 -4.70
N TYR A 26 -7.73 -10.32 -3.47
CA TYR A 26 -7.00 -9.13 -3.01
C TYR A 26 -5.69 -8.92 -3.76
N ALA A 27 -4.95 -9.98 -4.10
CA ALA A 27 -3.73 -9.87 -4.91
C ALA A 27 -4.02 -9.31 -6.31
N LEU A 28 -5.08 -9.76 -6.97
CA LEU A 28 -5.50 -9.24 -8.28
C LEU A 28 -5.86 -7.75 -8.22
N GLU A 29 -6.53 -7.33 -7.15
CA GLU A 29 -6.81 -5.91 -6.93
C GLU A 29 -5.51 -5.12 -6.69
N ARG A 30 -4.56 -5.67 -5.93
CA ARG A 30 -3.25 -5.05 -5.75
C ARG A 30 -2.45 -4.96 -7.05
N MET A 31 -2.54 -5.98 -7.92
CA MET A 31 -1.96 -5.90 -9.27
C MET A 31 -2.48 -4.66 -10.02
N ALA A 32 -3.80 -4.46 -10.07
CA ALA A 32 -4.41 -3.32 -10.73
C ALA A 32 -4.01 -1.98 -10.10
N PHE A 33 -4.12 -1.87 -8.77
CA PHE A 33 -3.91 -0.61 -8.06
C PHE A 33 -2.46 -0.11 -8.15
N TYR A 34 -1.48 -0.97 -7.87
CA TYR A 34 -0.08 -0.55 -7.87
C TYR A 34 0.42 -0.24 -9.28
N SER A 35 -0.06 -0.99 -10.27
CA SER A 35 0.23 -0.67 -11.68
C SER A 35 -0.33 0.69 -12.08
N ALA A 36 -1.60 0.96 -11.78
CA ALA A 36 -2.24 2.22 -12.10
C ALA A 36 -1.61 3.41 -11.37
N LYS A 37 -1.19 3.23 -10.10
CA LYS A 37 -0.48 4.25 -9.33
C LYS A 37 0.75 4.78 -10.09
N TRP A 38 1.53 3.89 -10.69
CA TRP A 38 2.68 4.24 -11.49
C TRP A 38 2.33 4.81 -12.85
N LEU A 39 1.39 4.15 -13.55
CA LEU A 39 0.95 4.59 -14.87
C LEU A 39 0.45 6.03 -14.86
N ILE A 40 -0.29 6.44 -13.82
CA ILE A 40 -0.82 7.80 -13.71
C ILE A 40 0.30 8.82 -13.74
N GLY A 41 1.35 8.64 -12.92
CA GLY A 41 2.46 9.58 -12.85
C GLY A 41 3.16 9.78 -14.19
N ILE A 42 3.45 8.69 -14.90
CA ILE A 42 4.10 8.72 -16.20
C ILE A 42 3.13 9.22 -17.29
N PHE A 43 1.91 8.71 -17.31
CA PHE A 43 0.88 9.04 -18.31
C PHE A 43 0.55 10.52 -18.34
N ILE A 44 0.47 11.18 -17.18
CA ILE A 44 0.14 12.60 -17.10
C ILE A 44 1.23 13.46 -17.72
N ALA A 45 2.49 13.14 -17.44
CA ALA A 45 3.62 13.94 -17.87
C ALA A 45 4.18 13.53 -19.25
N ALA A 46 3.81 12.35 -19.76
CA ALA A 46 4.19 11.92 -21.10
C ALA A 46 3.56 12.82 -22.18
N GLU A 47 4.29 13.07 -23.26
CA GLU A 47 3.83 13.87 -24.37
C GLU A 47 2.55 13.30 -25.03
N VAL A 48 1.68 14.18 -25.51
CA VAL A 48 0.42 13.76 -26.16
C VAL A 48 0.68 12.86 -27.36
N ILE A 49 1.71 13.14 -28.15
CA ILE A 49 2.10 12.31 -29.30
C ILE A 49 2.53 10.87 -28.90
N LYS A 50 2.98 10.70 -27.68
CA LYS A 50 3.32 9.39 -27.07
C LYS A 50 2.13 8.76 -26.33
N GLY A 51 0.93 9.34 -26.46
CA GLY A 51 -0.31 8.88 -25.84
C GLY A 51 -0.51 9.31 -24.38
N GLY A 52 0.26 10.30 -23.90
CA GLY A 52 0.13 10.92 -22.58
C GLY A 52 -0.76 12.14 -22.58
N LEU A 53 -0.78 12.89 -21.47
CA LEU A 53 -1.56 14.14 -21.34
C LEU A 53 -0.74 15.41 -21.58
N GLY A 54 0.59 15.34 -21.63
CA GLY A 54 1.48 16.49 -21.84
C GLY A 54 1.45 17.52 -20.72
N LEU A 55 1.02 17.13 -19.50
CA LEU A 55 0.98 18.00 -18.33
C LEU A 55 2.34 17.98 -17.60
N THR A 56 2.49 18.78 -16.55
CA THR A 56 3.75 18.84 -15.82
C THR A 56 3.97 17.59 -14.93
N PRO A 57 5.22 17.20 -14.62
CA PRO A 57 5.51 16.16 -13.65
C PRO A 57 4.91 16.45 -12.26
N ALA A 58 4.80 17.74 -11.90
CA ALA A 58 4.16 18.14 -10.65
C ALA A 58 2.66 17.80 -10.64
N ASP A 59 1.95 17.95 -11.76
CA ASP A 59 0.56 17.52 -11.91
C ASP A 59 0.46 16.00 -11.79
N GLY A 60 1.40 15.25 -12.38
CA GLY A 60 1.51 13.81 -12.26
C GLY A 60 1.69 13.36 -10.81
N ALA A 61 2.61 13.96 -10.09
CA ALA A 61 2.86 13.70 -8.68
C ALA A 61 1.62 14.02 -7.83
N LYS A 62 0.97 15.16 -8.07
CA LYS A 62 -0.24 15.61 -7.36
C LYS A 62 -1.41 14.64 -7.57
N MET A 63 -1.69 14.24 -8.81
CA MET A 63 -2.80 13.33 -9.10
C MET A 63 -2.54 11.93 -8.56
N THR A 64 -1.31 11.43 -8.63
CA THR A 64 -0.89 10.17 -8.01
C THR A 64 -1.06 10.22 -6.49
N ALA A 65 -0.64 11.31 -5.85
CA ALA A 65 -0.81 11.53 -4.42
C ALA A 65 -2.29 11.54 -4.01
N ASN A 66 -3.16 12.21 -4.78
CA ASN A 66 -4.60 12.24 -4.54
C ASN A 66 -5.22 10.83 -4.62
N LEU A 67 -4.85 10.03 -5.64
CA LEU A 67 -5.30 8.63 -5.72
C LEU A 67 -4.91 7.87 -4.45
N VAL A 68 -3.64 7.93 -4.06
CA VAL A 68 -3.14 7.23 -2.86
C VAL A 68 -3.85 7.72 -1.62
N ALA A 69 -3.99 9.04 -1.47
CA ALA A 69 -4.62 9.68 -0.34
C ALA A 69 -6.08 9.23 -0.15
N PHE A 70 -6.89 9.35 -1.18
CA PHE A 70 -8.30 8.96 -1.11
C PHE A 70 -8.47 7.47 -0.86
N THR A 71 -7.60 6.61 -1.38
CA THR A 71 -7.64 5.16 -1.10
C THR A 71 -7.29 4.79 0.35
N TYR A 72 -6.70 5.69 1.12
CA TYR A 72 -6.53 5.52 2.57
C TYR A 72 -7.69 6.06 3.39
N LEU A 73 -8.41 7.06 2.88
CA LEU A 73 -9.54 7.69 3.58
C LEU A 73 -10.85 6.91 3.38
N THR A 74 -11.15 6.51 2.15
CA THR A 74 -12.43 5.89 1.77
C THR A 74 -12.75 4.55 2.47
N PRO A 75 -11.78 3.70 2.92
CA PRO A 75 -12.10 2.48 3.65
C PRO A 75 -12.85 2.70 4.97
N ILE A 76 -12.73 3.89 5.58
CA ILE A 76 -13.49 4.25 6.78
C ILE A 76 -14.98 4.29 6.44
N LEU A 77 -15.33 4.95 5.34
CA LEU A 77 -16.71 5.05 4.85
C LEU A 77 -17.23 3.68 4.38
N GLY A 78 -16.41 2.93 3.65
CA GLY A 78 -16.76 1.60 3.16
C GLY A 78 -17.00 0.57 4.28
N GLY A 79 -16.24 0.64 5.36
CA GLY A 79 -16.46 -0.14 6.58
C GLY A 79 -17.79 0.21 7.26
N PHE A 80 -18.05 1.50 7.43
CA PHE A 80 -19.31 1.98 8.00
C PHE A 80 -20.55 1.51 7.19
N ILE A 81 -20.48 1.55 5.86
CA ILE A 81 -21.54 1.06 4.97
C ILE A 81 -21.76 -0.44 5.15
N ALA A 82 -20.68 -1.22 5.21
CA ALA A 82 -20.74 -2.67 5.35
C ALA A 82 -21.19 -3.14 6.73
N ASP A 83 -20.93 -2.34 7.76
CA ASP A 83 -21.37 -2.67 9.11
C ASP A 83 -22.90 -2.52 9.25
N ARG A 84 -23.51 -1.53 8.58
CA ARG A 84 -24.90 -1.11 8.85
C ARG A 84 -25.88 -1.34 7.71
N TRP A 85 -25.50 -1.10 6.47
CA TRP A 85 -26.44 -0.97 5.36
C TRP A 85 -26.30 -2.05 4.30
N MET A 86 -25.08 -2.50 4.02
CA MET A 86 -24.81 -3.38 2.90
C MET A 86 -24.05 -4.62 3.35
N SER A 87 -24.32 -5.77 2.74
CA SER A 87 -23.56 -6.97 3.04
C SER A 87 -22.08 -6.79 2.62
N PRO A 88 -21.12 -7.20 3.43
CA PRO A 88 -19.69 -7.10 3.10
C PRO A 88 -19.30 -7.74 1.79
N ARG A 89 -19.96 -8.87 1.40
CA ARG A 89 -19.72 -9.51 0.09
C ARG A 89 -20.13 -8.60 -1.05
N LEU A 90 -21.27 -7.93 -0.93
CA LEU A 90 -21.76 -6.99 -1.96
C LEU A 90 -20.84 -5.78 -2.03
N CYS A 91 -20.36 -5.27 -0.88
CA CYS A 91 -19.37 -4.19 -0.85
C CYS A 91 -18.10 -4.56 -1.61
N VAL A 92 -17.56 -5.78 -1.44
CA VAL A 92 -16.38 -6.25 -2.16
C VAL A 92 -16.63 -6.32 -3.67
N ILE A 93 -17.77 -6.90 -4.09
CA ILE A 93 -18.13 -7.05 -5.50
C ILE A 93 -18.33 -5.68 -6.15
N LEU A 94 -19.17 -4.83 -5.57
CA LEU A 94 -19.43 -3.48 -6.11
C LEU A 94 -18.17 -2.62 -6.09
N GLY A 95 -17.36 -2.71 -5.03
CA GLY A 95 -16.09 -2.01 -4.95
C GLY A 95 -15.16 -2.37 -6.10
N ALA A 96 -14.99 -3.65 -6.40
CA ALA A 96 -14.17 -4.11 -7.52
C ALA A 96 -14.72 -3.66 -8.88
N LEU A 97 -16.04 -3.74 -9.09
CA LEU A 97 -16.69 -3.29 -10.34
C LEU A 97 -16.57 -1.77 -10.53
N ILE A 98 -16.74 -0.97 -9.47
CA ILE A 98 -16.56 0.48 -9.52
C ILE A 98 -15.10 0.83 -9.86
N MET A 99 -14.12 0.13 -9.27
CA MET A 99 -12.71 0.30 -9.64
C MET A 99 -12.45 -0.09 -11.09
N ALA A 100 -13.03 -1.20 -11.57
CA ALA A 100 -12.90 -1.63 -12.97
C ALA A 100 -13.46 -0.57 -13.94
N ALA A 101 -14.64 -0.02 -13.65
CA ALA A 101 -15.21 1.10 -14.39
C ALA A 101 -14.28 2.33 -14.35
N GLY A 102 -13.69 2.63 -13.19
CA GLY A 102 -12.69 3.69 -13.08
C GLY A 102 -11.52 3.50 -14.05
N TYR A 103 -10.96 2.30 -14.17
CA TYR A 103 -9.86 2.05 -15.12
C TYR A 103 -10.30 2.13 -16.59
N VAL A 104 -11.57 1.88 -16.91
CA VAL A 104 -12.11 2.16 -18.24
C VAL A 104 -12.10 3.68 -18.52
N PHE A 105 -12.38 4.52 -17.51
CA PHE A 105 -12.19 5.98 -17.65
C PHE A 105 -10.70 6.34 -17.84
N GLY A 106 -9.76 5.59 -17.26
CA GLY A 106 -8.35 5.74 -17.56
C GLY A 106 -8.01 5.47 -19.03
N TYR A 107 -8.63 4.43 -19.61
CA TYR A 107 -8.53 4.20 -21.06
C TYR A 107 -9.09 5.39 -21.87
N GLN A 108 -10.27 5.90 -21.51
CA GLN A 108 -10.86 7.06 -22.19
C GLN A 108 -9.97 8.31 -22.07
N ALA A 109 -9.35 8.54 -20.91
CA ALA A 109 -8.39 9.61 -20.73
C ALA A 109 -7.21 9.52 -21.71
N SER A 110 -6.72 8.30 -21.98
CA SER A 110 -5.64 8.07 -22.96
C SER A 110 -6.09 8.30 -24.41
N VAL A 111 -7.32 7.91 -24.75
CA VAL A 111 -7.84 8.07 -26.14
C VAL A 111 -8.18 9.52 -26.44
N THR A 112 -8.72 10.25 -25.47
CA THR A 112 -9.22 11.63 -25.66
C THR A 112 -8.22 12.69 -25.20
N SER A 113 -7.08 12.30 -24.61
CA SER A 113 -6.12 13.18 -23.96
C SER A 113 -6.77 14.15 -22.95
N SER A 114 -7.81 13.67 -22.24
CA SER A 114 -8.63 14.51 -21.37
C SER A 114 -8.35 14.25 -19.88
N PRO A 115 -7.87 15.25 -19.11
CA PRO A 115 -7.66 15.14 -17.67
C PRO A 115 -8.93 14.86 -16.87
N GLN A 116 -10.11 15.23 -17.39
CA GLN A 116 -11.41 15.02 -16.71
C GLN A 116 -11.70 13.52 -16.54
N PHE A 117 -11.44 12.70 -17.56
CA PHE A 117 -11.61 11.26 -17.47
C PHE A 117 -10.63 10.64 -16.48
N LEU A 118 -9.43 11.20 -16.33
CA LEU A 118 -8.47 10.74 -15.33
C LEU A 118 -8.93 11.07 -13.91
N TRP A 119 -9.53 12.23 -13.68
CA TRP A 119 -10.15 12.55 -12.40
C TRP A 119 -11.32 11.63 -12.07
N ALA A 120 -12.17 11.32 -13.08
CA ALA A 120 -13.25 10.33 -12.90
C ALA A 120 -12.68 8.96 -12.51
N MET A 121 -11.58 8.52 -13.12
CA MET A 121 -10.88 7.31 -12.73
C MET A 121 -10.41 7.37 -11.26
N ILE A 122 -9.75 8.44 -10.84
CA ILE A 122 -9.23 8.60 -9.48
C ILE A 122 -10.38 8.51 -8.45
N ILE A 123 -11.49 9.20 -8.71
CA ILE A 123 -12.66 9.19 -7.83
C ILE A 123 -13.27 7.80 -7.74
N LEU A 124 -13.53 7.14 -8.88
CA LEU A 124 -14.16 5.81 -8.91
C LEU A 124 -13.24 4.75 -8.27
N VAL A 125 -11.95 4.76 -8.58
CA VAL A 125 -10.99 3.82 -7.98
C VAL A 125 -10.92 4.03 -6.46
N SER A 126 -10.96 5.27 -5.99
CA SER A 126 -10.94 5.57 -4.55
C SER A 126 -12.20 5.11 -3.84
N ILE A 127 -13.39 5.37 -4.39
CA ILE A 127 -14.67 4.90 -3.84
C ILE A 127 -14.70 3.38 -3.81
N GLY A 128 -14.33 2.75 -4.94
CA GLY A 128 -14.30 1.29 -5.06
C GLY A 128 -13.33 0.65 -4.06
N THR A 129 -12.13 1.20 -3.90
CA THR A 129 -11.15 0.73 -2.89
C THR A 129 -11.73 0.85 -1.48
N GLY A 130 -12.46 1.91 -1.19
CA GLY A 130 -13.14 2.10 0.08
C GLY A 130 -14.08 0.96 0.42
N LEU A 131 -14.95 0.60 -0.52
CA LEU A 131 -15.89 -0.52 -0.36
C LEU A 131 -15.19 -1.88 -0.32
N TYR A 132 -14.08 -2.05 -1.06
CA TYR A 132 -13.41 -3.34 -1.24
C TYR A 132 -12.50 -3.71 -0.07
N LYS A 133 -11.55 -2.84 0.26
CA LYS A 133 -10.32 -3.17 1.03
C LYS A 133 -10.60 -3.59 2.47
N GLY A 134 -11.42 -2.83 3.21
CA GLY A 134 -11.79 -3.14 4.59
C GLY A 134 -12.66 -4.38 4.68
N ASN A 135 -13.58 -4.54 3.74
CA ASN A 135 -14.57 -5.60 3.77
C ASN A 135 -14.01 -6.97 3.40
N ILE A 136 -13.11 -7.06 2.42
CA ILE A 136 -12.43 -8.32 2.10
C ILE A 136 -11.55 -8.80 3.25
N ALA A 137 -10.88 -7.89 3.96
CA ALA A 137 -10.11 -8.22 5.16
C ALA A 137 -11.02 -8.66 6.30
N GLY A 138 -12.18 -8.01 6.48
CA GLY A 138 -13.19 -8.39 7.47
C GLY A 138 -13.78 -9.77 7.23
N ILE A 139 -14.11 -10.12 5.99
CA ILE A 139 -14.54 -11.47 5.60
C ILE A 139 -13.44 -12.47 5.87
N SER A 140 -12.21 -12.17 5.40
CA SER A 140 -11.03 -13.03 5.55
C SER A 140 -10.77 -13.39 7.02
N GLY A 141 -10.79 -12.40 7.92
CA GLY A 141 -10.57 -12.62 9.36
C GLY A 141 -11.66 -13.47 10.03
N ARG A 142 -12.92 -13.33 9.61
CA ARG A 142 -14.06 -14.09 10.16
C ARG A 142 -14.12 -15.55 9.72
N LEU A 143 -13.35 -15.96 8.72
CA LEU A 143 -13.23 -17.35 8.29
C LEU A 143 -12.45 -18.22 9.29
N PHE A 144 -11.70 -17.59 10.21
CA PHE A 144 -10.92 -18.31 11.22
C PHE A 144 -11.71 -18.52 12.51
N LYS A 145 -11.69 -19.77 13.00
CA LYS A 145 -12.30 -20.13 14.28
C LYS A 145 -11.46 -19.69 15.49
N SER A 146 -10.14 -19.63 15.34
CA SER A 146 -9.20 -19.18 16.37
C SER A 146 -8.50 -17.88 15.97
N LYS A 147 -8.42 -16.92 16.90
CA LYS A 147 -7.72 -15.66 16.71
C LYS A 147 -6.19 -15.84 16.65
N ASP A 148 -5.65 -16.95 17.17
CA ASP A 148 -4.21 -17.21 17.23
C ASP A 148 -3.57 -17.37 15.84
N GLN A 149 -4.40 -17.72 14.82
CA GLN A 149 -3.95 -17.86 13.45
C GLN A 149 -4.00 -16.56 12.64
N LEU A 150 -4.65 -15.50 13.15
CA LEU A 150 -4.90 -14.28 12.40
C LEU A 150 -3.60 -13.54 12.05
N ASP A 151 -2.64 -13.47 12.98
CA ASP A 151 -1.39 -12.76 12.75
C ASP A 151 -0.60 -13.39 11.60
N SER A 152 -0.48 -14.72 11.59
CA SER A 152 0.19 -15.44 10.51
C SER A 152 -0.61 -15.40 9.20
N ALA A 153 -1.93 -15.48 9.27
CA ALA A 153 -2.81 -15.37 8.10
C ALA A 153 -2.67 -13.99 7.42
N PHE A 154 -2.75 -12.90 8.18
CA PHE A 154 -2.59 -11.56 7.62
C PHE A 154 -1.16 -11.29 7.13
N SER A 155 -0.14 -11.92 7.72
CA SER A 155 1.22 -11.88 7.20
C SER A 155 1.33 -12.55 5.82
N ILE A 156 0.69 -13.72 5.64
CA ILE A 156 0.61 -14.41 4.35
C ILE A 156 -0.17 -13.56 3.33
N GLN A 157 -1.31 -13.00 3.73
CA GLN A 157 -2.10 -12.11 2.87
C GLN A 157 -1.29 -10.89 2.41
N TYR A 158 -0.49 -10.31 3.31
CA TYR A 158 0.39 -9.20 2.99
C TYR A 158 1.47 -9.60 1.97
N SER A 159 2.11 -10.76 2.14
CA SER A 159 3.13 -11.27 1.21
C SER A 159 2.54 -11.54 -0.18
N ILE A 160 1.35 -12.16 -0.24
CA ILE A 160 0.65 -12.42 -1.51
C ILE A 160 0.19 -11.11 -2.16
N ALA A 161 -0.22 -10.11 -1.37
CA ALA A 161 -0.56 -8.78 -1.88
C ALA A 161 0.67 -8.08 -2.51
N ASN A 162 1.85 -8.19 -1.89
CA ASN A 162 3.10 -7.67 -2.47
C ASN A 162 3.52 -8.45 -3.72
N MET A 163 3.27 -9.76 -3.77
CA MET A 163 3.46 -10.55 -4.99
C MET A 163 2.56 -10.03 -6.12
N GLY A 164 1.27 -9.72 -5.82
CA GLY A 164 0.37 -9.07 -6.76
C GLY A 164 0.90 -7.72 -7.24
N SER A 165 1.36 -6.86 -6.30
CA SER A 165 2.00 -5.58 -6.64
C SER A 165 3.20 -5.76 -7.58
N PHE A 166 4.12 -6.66 -7.25
CA PHE A 166 5.29 -6.98 -8.06
C PHE A 166 4.92 -7.40 -9.47
N LEU A 167 4.08 -8.44 -9.61
CA LEU A 167 3.68 -8.97 -10.91
C LEU A 167 2.87 -7.96 -11.72
N GLY A 168 1.96 -7.23 -11.07
CA GLY A 168 1.14 -6.23 -11.72
C GLY A 168 1.96 -5.10 -12.32
N THR A 169 2.81 -4.48 -11.51
CA THR A 169 3.65 -3.36 -11.95
C THR A 169 4.61 -3.81 -13.04
N LEU A 170 5.18 -5.02 -12.92
CA LEU A 170 6.08 -5.58 -13.93
C LEU A 170 5.39 -5.77 -15.29
N THR A 171 4.21 -6.39 -15.29
CA THR A 171 3.51 -6.77 -16.53
C THR A 171 2.80 -5.58 -17.17
N VAL A 172 2.08 -4.78 -16.38
CA VAL A 172 1.26 -3.67 -16.91
C VAL A 172 2.11 -2.53 -17.42
N SER A 173 3.24 -2.23 -16.76
CA SER A 173 4.15 -1.20 -17.26
C SER A 173 4.83 -1.63 -18.57
N PHE A 174 5.12 -2.91 -18.73
CA PHE A 174 5.62 -3.45 -20.01
C PHE A 174 4.57 -3.31 -21.12
N ILE A 175 3.28 -3.58 -20.81
CA ILE A 175 2.17 -3.38 -21.75
C ILE A 175 2.04 -1.89 -22.10
N ALA A 176 2.14 -0.99 -21.13
CA ALA A 176 2.11 0.45 -21.37
C ALA A 176 3.21 0.90 -22.31
N TYR A 177 4.42 0.38 -22.09
CA TYR A 177 5.59 0.69 -22.93
C TYR A 177 5.49 0.14 -24.36
N LYS A 178 4.97 -1.08 -24.56
CA LYS A 178 4.89 -1.74 -25.88
C LYS A 178 3.63 -1.42 -26.67
N ILE A 179 2.50 -1.24 -25.99
CA ILE A 179 1.16 -1.22 -26.61
C ILE A 179 0.45 0.13 -26.32
N GLY A 180 0.86 0.84 -25.26
CA GLY A 180 0.33 2.15 -24.87
C GLY A 180 -0.45 2.16 -23.57
N PHE A 181 -0.59 3.36 -22.99
CA PHE A 181 -1.21 3.59 -21.68
C PHE A 181 -2.67 3.15 -21.61
N GLY A 182 -3.46 3.43 -22.64
CA GLY A 182 -4.88 3.06 -22.64
C GLY A 182 -5.07 1.55 -22.49
N LYS A 183 -4.32 0.73 -23.22
CA LYS A 183 -4.40 -0.75 -23.11
C LYS A 183 -3.95 -1.23 -21.72
N ALA A 184 -2.97 -0.59 -21.12
CA ALA A 184 -2.50 -0.88 -19.77
C ALA A 184 -3.61 -0.63 -18.72
N PHE A 185 -4.37 0.47 -18.82
CA PHE A 185 -5.54 0.70 -17.95
C PHE A 185 -6.64 -0.35 -18.13
N LEU A 186 -6.89 -0.80 -19.37
CA LEU A 186 -7.86 -1.89 -19.60
C LEU A 186 -7.41 -3.22 -18.96
N VAL A 187 -6.12 -3.51 -18.94
CA VAL A 187 -5.59 -4.70 -18.23
C VAL A 187 -5.81 -4.58 -16.73
N CYS A 188 -5.66 -3.38 -16.14
CA CYS A 188 -6.02 -3.14 -14.74
C CYS A 188 -7.53 -3.40 -14.50
N ALA A 189 -8.40 -2.95 -15.38
CA ALA A 189 -9.83 -3.24 -15.31
C ALA A 189 -10.11 -4.76 -15.39
N MET A 190 -9.44 -5.46 -16.30
CA MET A 190 -9.56 -6.92 -16.45
C MET A 190 -9.17 -7.67 -15.17
N PHE A 191 -8.09 -7.30 -14.48
CA PHE A 191 -7.72 -7.91 -13.20
C PHE A 191 -8.85 -7.80 -12.16
N LEU A 192 -9.55 -6.67 -12.12
CA LEU A 192 -10.66 -6.48 -11.19
C LEU A 192 -11.93 -7.26 -11.58
N VAL A 193 -12.22 -7.38 -12.87
CA VAL A 193 -13.31 -8.24 -13.34
C VAL A 193 -13.02 -9.69 -12.97
N ILE A 194 -11.80 -10.19 -13.23
CA ILE A 194 -11.37 -11.54 -12.84
C ILE A 194 -11.46 -11.71 -11.32
N SER A 195 -10.97 -10.72 -10.54
CA SER A 195 -11.08 -10.73 -9.07
C SER A 195 -12.53 -10.85 -8.61
N THR A 196 -13.44 -10.10 -9.25
CA THR A 196 -14.87 -10.11 -8.92
C THR A 196 -15.51 -11.46 -9.21
N LEU A 197 -15.28 -12.01 -10.40
CA LEU A 197 -15.81 -13.32 -10.78
C LEU A 197 -15.26 -14.42 -9.87
N TRP A 198 -13.97 -14.41 -9.63
CA TRP A 198 -13.33 -15.35 -8.72
C TRP A 198 -13.91 -15.26 -7.29
N PHE A 199 -13.97 -14.04 -6.74
CA PHE A 199 -14.55 -13.83 -5.41
C PHE A 199 -16.01 -14.26 -5.32
N TYR A 200 -16.82 -13.98 -6.34
CA TYR A 200 -18.24 -14.36 -6.38
C TYR A 200 -18.42 -15.87 -6.42
N PHE A 201 -17.84 -16.55 -7.42
CA PHE A 201 -18.07 -17.99 -7.62
C PHE A 201 -17.39 -18.84 -6.55
N ALA A 202 -16.10 -18.63 -6.30
CA ALA A 202 -15.37 -19.39 -5.28
C ALA A 202 -15.83 -19.02 -3.85
N GLY A 203 -16.20 -17.76 -3.62
CA GLY A 203 -16.74 -17.31 -2.35
C GLY A 203 -18.12 -17.90 -2.03
N LYS A 204 -18.98 -18.12 -3.05
CA LYS A 204 -20.27 -18.80 -2.87
C LYS A 204 -20.08 -20.21 -2.30
N ALA A 205 -19.05 -20.90 -2.71
CA ALA A 205 -18.75 -22.27 -2.27
C ALA A 205 -18.01 -22.34 -0.91
N THR A 206 -17.29 -21.28 -0.50
CA THR A 206 -16.31 -21.38 0.60
C THR A 206 -16.59 -20.52 1.81
N PHE A 207 -17.41 -19.46 1.70
CA PHE A 207 -17.62 -18.50 2.80
C PHE A 207 -18.82 -18.87 3.71
N GLY A 208 -19.65 -19.86 3.34
CA GLY A 208 -20.87 -20.17 4.10
C GLY A 208 -21.80 -18.96 4.23
N ASP A 209 -22.09 -18.52 5.46
CA ASP A 209 -22.92 -17.34 5.76
C ASP A 209 -22.12 -16.07 6.06
N ILE A 210 -20.80 -16.16 6.15
CA ILE A 210 -19.92 -15.03 6.48
C ILE A 210 -20.07 -13.95 5.42
N GLY A 211 -20.42 -12.73 5.84
CA GLY A 211 -20.52 -11.55 4.98
C GLY A 211 -21.80 -11.46 4.13
N LYS A 212 -22.79 -12.35 4.30
CA LYS A 212 -24.11 -12.24 3.64
C LYS A 212 -24.98 -11.12 4.20
N LYS A 213 -24.80 -10.79 5.48
CA LYS A 213 -25.52 -9.71 6.18
C LYS A 213 -24.53 -8.67 6.70
N PRO A 214 -24.95 -7.43 6.94
CA PRO A 214 -24.11 -6.41 7.60
C PRO A 214 -23.46 -6.96 8.87
N PHE A 215 -22.26 -6.54 9.17
CA PHE A 215 -21.47 -7.11 10.26
C PHE A 215 -22.10 -6.88 11.63
N GLU A 216 -22.69 -5.69 11.90
CA GLU A 216 -23.36 -5.39 13.15
C GLU A 216 -24.64 -6.22 13.39
N ALA A 217 -25.30 -6.68 12.33
CA ALA A 217 -26.49 -7.52 12.44
C ALA A 217 -26.22 -8.93 13.01
N ASN A 218 -24.95 -9.35 13.02
CA ASN A 218 -24.51 -10.67 13.49
C ASN A 218 -23.84 -10.67 14.85
N GLU A 219 -23.55 -9.49 15.44
CA GLU A 219 -22.92 -9.41 16.76
C GLU A 219 -23.99 -9.36 17.86
N ASN A 220 -23.92 -10.29 18.83
CA ASN A 220 -24.82 -10.36 19.96
C ASN A 220 -24.97 -9.01 20.65
N LYS A 221 -26.21 -8.54 20.86
CA LYS A 221 -26.59 -7.30 21.57
C LYS A 221 -25.88 -7.09 22.93
N THR A 222 -25.36 -8.16 23.52
CA THR A 222 -24.61 -8.15 24.78
C THR A 222 -23.21 -7.54 24.65
N TYR A 223 -22.52 -7.79 23.49
CA TYR A 223 -21.19 -7.23 23.24
C TYR A 223 -21.27 -5.72 22.99
N THR A 224 -22.26 -5.29 22.22
CA THR A 224 -22.50 -3.86 21.91
C THR A 224 -22.82 -3.04 23.16
N LYS A 225 -23.59 -3.60 24.13
CA LYS A 225 -23.87 -2.94 25.41
C LYS A 225 -22.62 -2.80 26.29
N LYS A 226 -21.73 -3.81 26.29
CA LYS A 226 -20.48 -3.79 27.07
C LYS A 226 -19.48 -2.77 26.47
N VAL A 227 -19.34 -2.71 25.16
CA VAL A 227 -18.53 -1.73 24.45
C VAL A 227 -19.08 -0.32 24.63
N ALA A 228 -20.39 -0.12 24.48
CA ALA A 228 -21.02 1.20 24.69
C ALA A 228 -20.86 1.71 26.12
N LYS A 229 -20.84 0.82 27.13
CA LYS A 229 -20.57 1.18 28.51
C LYS A 229 -19.12 1.58 28.73
N ASP A 230 -18.18 0.94 28.03
CA ASP A 230 -16.75 1.23 28.10
C ASP A 230 -16.38 2.59 27.46
N TYR A 231 -17.11 3.00 26.40
CA TYR A 231 -16.95 4.33 25.79
C TYR A 231 -17.42 5.49 26.70
N ARG A 232 -18.29 5.23 27.65
CA ARG A 232 -18.82 6.25 28.59
C ARG A 232 -17.91 6.53 29.78
N THR A 233 -16.92 5.65 30.05
CA THR A 233 -15.96 5.89 31.12
C THR A 233 -14.94 6.96 30.71
N PRO A 234 -14.60 7.94 31.55
CA PRO A 234 -13.58 8.94 31.24
C PRO A 234 -12.22 8.27 30.95
N LEU A 235 -11.45 8.89 30.06
CA LEU A 235 -10.08 8.47 29.79
C LEU A 235 -9.20 8.71 31.02
N THR A 236 -8.48 7.69 31.45
CA THR A 236 -7.50 7.84 32.53
C THR A 236 -6.32 8.72 32.06
N LEU A 237 -5.55 9.25 33.00
CA LEU A 237 -4.35 10.01 32.66
C LEU A 237 -3.34 9.17 31.88
N ASP A 238 -3.24 7.87 32.20
CA ASP A 238 -2.39 6.91 31.49
C ASP A 238 -2.87 6.68 30.04
N ASP A 239 -4.19 6.55 29.83
CA ASP A 239 -4.78 6.47 28.48
C ASP A 239 -4.44 7.71 27.64
N LYS A 240 -4.57 8.90 28.23
CA LYS A 240 -4.23 10.18 27.56
C LYS A 240 -2.76 10.24 27.17
N LYS A 241 -1.85 9.82 28.06
CA LYS A 241 -0.41 9.74 27.77
C LYS A 241 -0.09 8.76 26.62
N LYS A 242 -0.74 7.59 26.60
CA LYS A 242 -0.58 6.60 25.53
C LYS A 242 -1.09 7.13 24.19
N ILE A 243 -2.25 7.79 24.18
CA ILE A 243 -2.79 8.43 22.97
C ILE A 243 -1.86 9.53 22.47
N ALA A 244 -1.37 10.40 23.35
CA ALA A 244 -0.42 11.44 22.99
C ALA A 244 0.87 10.87 22.39
N ALA A 245 1.40 9.77 22.95
CA ALA A 245 2.57 9.08 22.41
C ALA A 245 2.30 8.50 21.00
N ILE A 246 1.12 7.94 20.76
CA ILE A 246 0.73 7.40 19.43
C ILE A 246 0.63 8.55 18.42
N ILE A 247 -0.01 9.66 18.78
CA ILE A 247 -0.14 10.83 17.92
C ILE A 247 1.25 11.40 17.59
N LEU A 248 2.10 11.58 18.60
CA LEU A 248 3.46 12.07 18.40
C LEU A 248 4.26 11.15 17.47
N PHE A 249 4.19 9.84 17.66
CA PHE A 249 4.86 8.88 16.79
C PHE A 249 4.30 8.92 15.35
N SER A 250 2.98 9.15 15.19
CA SER A 250 2.35 9.33 13.88
C SER A 250 2.82 10.62 13.19
N ILE A 251 3.07 11.70 13.92
CA ILE A 251 3.65 12.93 13.39
C ILE A 251 5.08 12.66 12.87
N PHE A 252 5.92 11.96 13.63
CA PHE A 252 7.24 11.52 13.15
C PHE A 252 7.13 10.64 11.89
N SER A 253 6.08 9.84 11.80
CA SER A 253 5.81 9.05 10.60
C SER A 253 5.56 9.90 9.36
N ILE A 254 4.94 11.08 9.50
CA ILE A 254 4.79 12.02 8.37
C ILE A 254 6.16 12.39 7.80
N VAL A 255 7.10 12.76 8.66
CA VAL A 255 8.47 13.12 8.23
C VAL A 255 9.14 11.95 7.49
N PHE A 256 9.06 10.73 8.03
CA PHE A 256 9.61 9.55 7.37
C PHE A 256 9.04 9.37 5.95
N TRP A 257 7.72 9.44 5.80
CA TRP A 257 7.08 9.24 4.51
C TRP A 257 7.32 10.38 3.52
N VAL A 258 7.45 11.62 4.00
CA VAL A 258 7.86 12.76 3.15
C VAL A 258 9.26 12.50 2.59
N VAL A 259 10.23 12.14 3.45
CA VAL A 259 11.61 11.82 3.02
C VAL A 259 11.62 10.63 2.07
N TRP A 260 10.80 9.59 2.34
CA TRP A 260 10.67 8.43 1.46
C TRP A 260 10.18 8.83 0.05
N TYR A 261 9.13 9.67 -0.04
CA TYR A 261 8.63 10.16 -1.33
C TYR A 261 9.66 11.05 -2.04
N LEU A 262 10.34 11.92 -1.32
CA LEU A 262 11.38 12.79 -1.89
C LEU A 262 12.59 12.00 -2.42
N THR A 263 12.89 10.82 -1.86
CA THR A 263 13.94 9.94 -2.39
C THR A 263 13.45 9.12 -3.59
N TYR A 264 12.16 8.76 -3.59
CA TYR A 264 11.58 7.87 -4.57
C TYR A 264 11.21 8.56 -5.90
N MET A 265 10.62 9.77 -5.82
CA MET A 265 10.13 10.51 -7.00
C MET A 265 11.23 10.96 -7.96
N PRO A 266 12.43 11.39 -7.54
CA PRO A 266 13.50 11.75 -8.46
C PRO A 266 13.98 10.60 -9.35
N VAL A 267 13.88 9.35 -8.90
CA VAL A 267 14.19 8.20 -9.74
C VAL A 267 13.28 8.16 -10.97
N LEU A 268 12.03 8.61 -10.84
CA LEU A 268 11.07 8.66 -11.93
C LEU A 268 11.21 9.94 -12.76
N TYR A 269 11.26 11.11 -12.12
CA TYR A 269 11.14 12.40 -12.79
C TYR A 269 12.48 13.07 -13.15
N HIS A 270 13.58 12.59 -12.63
CA HIS A 270 14.92 13.11 -12.94
C HIS A 270 15.79 12.07 -13.66
N TRP A 271 15.81 10.85 -13.15
CA TRP A 271 16.56 9.76 -13.75
C TRP A 271 15.73 8.92 -14.74
N GLY A 272 14.40 9.07 -14.72
CA GLY A 272 13.48 8.26 -15.52
C GLY A 272 13.68 8.45 -17.02
N PRO A 273 13.48 7.39 -17.81
CA PRO A 273 13.68 7.44 -19.28
C PRO A 273 12.47 8.00 -20.04
N ASP A 274 11.38 8.30 -19.33
CA ASP A 274 10.09 8.62 -19.95
C ASP A 274 9.96 10.10 -20.35
N PHE A 275 10.91 10.95 -19.92
CA PHE A 275 10.93 12.39 -20.19
C PHE A 275 12.26 12.80 -20.79
N ASP A 276 12.24 13.53 -21.91
CA ASP A 276 13.47 13.95 -22.63
C ASP A 276 14.34 14.90 -21.78
N TYR A 277 13.72 15.74 -20.95
CA TYR A 277 14.45 16.64 -20.02
C TYR A 277 15.03 15.91 -18.80
N ALA A 278 14.47 14.74 -18.44
CA ALA A 278 14.92 13.92 -17.34
C ALA A 278 16.08 12.99 -17.82
N ASN A 279 15.80 11.77 -18.11
CA ASN A 279 16.68 10.76 -18.71
C ASN A 279 18.14 10.84 -18.27
N LYS A 280 18.39 11.16 -16.98
CA LYS A 280 19.73 11.31 -16.42
C LYS A 280 20.35 9.98 -15.99
N ALA A 281 19.66 8.86 -16.25
CA ALA A 281 20.19 7.52 -16.03
C ALA A 281 19.95 6.61 -17.22
N ASN A 282 20.87 5.65 -17.41
CA ASN A 282 20.76 4.66 -18.46
C ASN A 282 19.87 3.49 -18.02
N TRP A 283 18.68 3.40 -18.60
CA TRP A 283 17.69 2.34 -18.35
C TRP A 283 17.78 1.18 -19.37
N MET A 284 18.97 0.93 -19.93
CA MET A 284 19.16 -0.13 -20.91
C MET A 284 19.87 -1.35 -20.31
N ILE A 285 19.41 -2.53 -20.65
CA ILE A 285 20.09 -3.81 -20.43
C ILE A 285 20.30 -4.42 -21.84
N GLY A 286 21.48 -4.26 -22.38
CA GLY A 286 21.73 -4.56 -23.81
C GLY A 286 20.80 -3.70 -24.69
N ASN A 287 20.00 -4.34 -25.54
CA ASN A 287 19.03 -3.67 -26.41
C ASN A 287 17.63 -3.50 -25.77
N PHE A 288 17.46 -3.93 -24.51
CA PHE A 288 16.17 -3.85 -23.82
C PHE A 288 16.10 -2.60 -22.96
N ARG A 289 15.09 -1.75 -23.23
CA ARG A 289 14.77 -0.59 -22.38
C ARG A 289 13.90 -1.03 -21.21
N VAL A 290 14.42 -0.88 -19.99
CA VAL A 290 13.71 -1.19 -18.74
C VAL A 290 12.65 -0.11 -18.48
N PRO A 291 11.37 -0.46 -18.33
CA PRO A 291 10.34 0.50 -17.93
C PRO A 291 10.63 1.09 -16.55
N SER A 292 10.51 2.41 -16.39
CA SER A 292 10.78 3.09 -15.10
C SER A 292 9.90 2.57 -13.96
N ALA A 293 8.68 2.16 -14.27
CA ALA A 293 7.75 1.56 -13.31
C ALA A 293 8.27 0.24 -12.67
N TRP A 294 9.29 -0.41 -13.26
CA TRP A 294 9.93 -1.57 -12.64
C TRP A 294 10.68 -1.23 -11.35
N PHE A 295 10.94 0.05 -11.11
CA PHE A 295 11.45 0.52 -9.83
C PHE A 295 10.46 0.24 -8.67
N ASP A 296 9.15 0.38 -8.89
CA ASP A 296 8.12 -0.04 -7.91
C ASP A 296 8.05 -1.57 -7.75
N SER A 297 8.29 -2.30 -8.84
CA SER A 297 8.41 -3.77 -8.78
C SER A 297 9.60 -4.19 -7.93
N LEU A 298 10.74 -3.50 -8.04
CA LEU A 298 11.92 -3.73 -7.20
C LEU A 298 11.60 -3.49 -5.72
N ASN A 299 10.89 -2.40 -5.38
CA ASN A 299 10.44 -2.15 -4.01
C ASN A 299 9.56 -3.29 -3.50
N SER A 300 8.57 -3.72 -4.28
CA SER A 300 7.67 -4.82 -3.91
C SER A 300 8.42 -6.14 -3.71
N LEU A 301 9.38 -6.46 -4.59
CA LEU A 301 10.25 -7.64 -4.47
C LEU A 301 11.10 -7.57 -3.19
N CYS A 302 11.72 -6.43 -2.94
CA CYS A 302 12.49 -6.19 -1.72
C CYS A 302 11.61 -6.39 -0.46
N CYS A 303 10.37 -5.90 -0.45
CA CYS A 303 9.44 -6.09 0.66
C CYS A 303 9.12 -7.57 0.91
N ILE A 304 8.96 -8.36 -0.15
CA ILE A 304 8.70 -9.80 -0.04
C ILE A 304 9.89 -10.53 0.60
N VAL A 305 11.12 -10.18 0.19
CA VAL A 305 12.35 -10.84 0.64
C VAL A 305 12.82 -10.30 1.98
N LEU A 306 12.91 -8.98 2.12
CA LEU A 306 13.45 -8.32 3.32
C LEU A 306 12.54 -8.43 4.54
N GLY A 307 11.24 -8.52 4.34
CA GLY A 307 10.27 -8.66 5.43
C GLY A 307 10.56 -9.86 6.33
N PRO A 308 10.56 -11.10 5.81
CA PRO A 308 10.90 -12.30 6.57
C PRO A 308 12.33 -12.28 7.14
N LEU A 309 13.31 -11.78 6.39
CA LEU A 309 14.70 -11.66 6.84
C LEU A 309 14.82 -10.75 8.07
N LEU A 310 14.21 -9.54 8.00
CA LEU A 310 14.21 -8.62 9.13
C LEU A 310 13.43 -9.17 10.33
N ALA A 311 12.29 -9.82 10.11
CA ALA A 311 11.54 -10.46 11.18
C ALA A 311 12.39 -11.53 11.89
N GLY A 312 13.12 -12.34 11.14
CA GLY A 312 14.08 -13.32 11.68
C GLY A 312 15.19 -12.66 12.50
N LEU A 313 15.79 -11.58 11.98
CA LEU A 313 16.83 -10.80 12.67
C LEU A 313 16.32 -10.18 13.98
N TRP A 314 15.13 -9.57 13.97
CA TRP A 314 14.53 -8.99 15.17
C TRP A 314 14.21 -10.06 16.22
N THR A 315 13.66 -11.21 15.79
CA THR A 315 13.37 -12.32 16.67
C THR A 315 14.64 -12.89 17.32
N LYS A 316 15.71 -13.07 16.53
CA LYS A 316 17.01 -13.51 17.05
C LYS A 316 17.59 -12.49 18.04
N LYS A 317 17.48 -11.21 17.73
CA LYS A 317 17.97 -10.13 18.59
C LYS A 317 17.18 -10.02 19.88
N ALA A 318 15.86 -10.18 19.84
CA ALA A 318 14.98 -10.18 21.01
C ALA A 318 15.32 -11.31 22.02
N LYS A 319 15.82 -12.45 21.52
CA LYS A 319 16.29 -13.57 22.35
C LYS A 319 17.71 -13.39 22.90
N SER A 320 18.44 -12.38 22.46
CA SER A 320 19.81 -12.11 22.95
C SER A 320 19.79 -11.44 24.32
N VAL A 321 20.92 -11.52 25.05
CA VAL A 321 21.09 -10.91 26.38
C VAL A 321 20.81 -9.39 26.36
N LYS A 322 21.11 -8.70 25.25
CA LYS A 322 20.87 -7.25 25.07
C LYS A 322 19.42 -6.91 24.67
N GLY A 323 18.58 -7.92 24.41
CA GLY A 323 17.20 -7.72 23.97
C GLY A 323 17.05 -7.13 22.57
N ASP A 324 15.79 -6.84 22.16
CA ASP A 324 15.49 -6.21 20.88
C ASP A 324 15.85 -4.72 20.88
N MET A 325 16.01 -4.16 19.69
CA MET A 325 16.19 -2.70 19.53
C MET A 325 14.91 -1.97 19.92
N SER A 326 15.06 -0.84 20.63
CA SER A 326 13.92 0.02 20.92
C SER A 326 13.30 0.56 19.62
N ILE A 327 12.03 0.93 19.67
CA ILE A 327 11.31 1.50 18.53
C ILE A 327 12.03 2.74 17.97
N PHE A 328 12.59 3.58 18.84
CA PHE A 328 13.33 4.77 18.45
C PHE A 328 14.62 4.43 17.69
N LYS A 329 15.35 3.40 18.12
CA LYS A 329 16.55 2.92 17.40
C LYS A 329 16.21 2.34 16.03
N LYS A 330 15.10 1.61 15.92
CA LYS A 330 14.61 1.10 14.63
C LYS A 330 14.16 2.25 13.72
N THR A 331 13.47 3.26 14.26
CA THR A 331 13.09 4.46 13.52
C THR A 331 14.31 5.21 13.00
N ALA A 332 15.31 5.45 13.86
CA ALA A 332 16.57 6.07 13.48
C ALA A 332 17.29 5.27 12.37
N LEU A 333 17.34 3.94 12.49
CA LEU A 333 17.91 3.09 11.45
C LEU A 333 17.17 3.25 10.10
N GLY A 334 15.83 3.28 10.12
CA GLY A 334 15.05 3.52 8.91
C GLY A 334 15.37 4.87 8.26
N MET A 335 15.48 5.94 9.07
CA MET A 335 15.87 7.27 8.59
C MET A 335 17.30 7.30 8.05
N MET A 336 18.25 6.63 8.72
CA MET A 336 19.63 6.53 8.24
C MET A 336 19.73 5.82 6.89
N LEU A 337 18.92 4.79 6.65
CA LEU A 337 18.88 4.09 5.36
C LEU A 337 18.33 4.98 4.24
N LEU A 338 17.30 5.79 4.52
CA LEU A 338 16.82 6.80 3.57
C LEU A 338 17.88 7.89 3.32
N SER A 339 18.54 8.36 4.36
CA SER A 339 19.64 9.34 4.21
C SER A 339 20.79 8.76 3.37
N ALA A 340 21.14 7.49 3.57
CA ALA A 340 22.13 6.80 2.74
C ALA A 340 21.68 6.70 1.27
N ALA A 341 20.40 6.47 1.00
CA ALA A 341 19.87 6.48 -0.36
C ALA A 341 20.00 7.88 -1.01
N PHE A 342 19.72 8.96 -0.29
CA PHE A 342 19.94 10.33 -0.76
C PHE A 342 21.41 10.62 -1.06
N MET A 343 22.30 10.24 -0.14
CA MET A 343 23.74 10.42 -0.33
C MET A 343 24.23 9.64 -1.56
N LEU A 344 23.69 8.45 -1.78
CA LEU A 344 24.02 7.64 -2.96
C LEU A 344 23.55 8.31 -4.25
N MET A 345 22.34 8.90 -4.25
CA MET A 345 21.84 9.68 -5.40
C MET A 345 22.71 10.88 -5.68
N ALA A 346 23.07 11.65 -4.66
CA ALA A 346 23.97 12.80 -4.80
C ALA A 346 25.34 12.37 -5.35
N THR A 347 25.89 11.26 -4.86
CA THR A 347 27.15 10.70 -5.39
C THR A 347 27.01 10.29 -6.86
N ALA A 348 25.89 9.64 -7.24
CA ALA A 348 25.63 9.28 -8.62
C ALA A 348 25.54 10.50 -9.54
N GLU A 349 24.95 11.62 -9.06
CA GLU A 349 24.91 12.88 -9.81
C GLU A 349 26.32 13.43 -10.07
N VAL A 350 27.18 13.43 -9.04
CA VAL A 350 28.57 13.89 -9.18
C VAL A 350 29.37 12.98 -10.13
N VAL A 351 29.22 11.65 -9.98
CA VAL A 351 29.97 10.66 -10.79
C VAL A 351 29.55 10.68 -12.24
N ARG A 352 28.25 10.85 -12.56
CA ARG A 352 27.79 10.88 -13.95
C ARG A 352 28.22 12.15 -14.72
N GLY A 353 28.45 13.27 -14.03
CA GLY A 353 28.71 14.56 -14.68
C GLY A 353 27.61 14.92 -15.69
N ASP A 354 28.01 15.19 -16.94
CA ASP A 354 27.09 15.48 -18.06
C ASP A 354 26.49 14.22 -18.71
N GLY A 355 26.98 13.03 -18.33
CA GLY A 355 26.52 11.74 -18.85
C GLY A 355 25.30 11.21 -18.11
N GLN A 356 25.05 9.89 -18.27
CA GLN A 356 23.99 9.17 -17.62
C GLN A 356 24.52 8.28 -16.49
N ALA A 357 23.81 8.25 -15.35
CA ALA A 357 24.08 7.30 -14.27
C ALA A 357 23.75 5.87 -14.74
N GLY A 358 24.57 4.90 -14.37
CA GLY A 358 24.30 3.50 -14.68
C GLY A 358 23.10 2.95 -13.91
N LEU A 359 22.40 1.97 -14.46
CA LEU A 359 21.22 1.33 -13.86
C LEU A 359 21.48 0.79 -12.43
N ILE A 360 22.72 0.40 -12.15
CA ILE A 360 23.12 -0.12 -10.83
C ILE A 360 22.86 0.88 -9.69
N TRP A 361 23.04 2.17 -9.95
CA TRP A 361 22.74 3.20 -8.96
C TRP A 361 21.26 3.20 -8.56
N ILE A 362 20.38 3.05 -9.56
CA ILE A 362 18.92 2.98 -9.35
C ILE A 362 18.56 1.74 -8.51
N VAL A 363 19.16 0.59 -8.84
CA VAL A 363 18.91 -0.66 -8.10
C VAL A 363 19.33 -0.54 -6.63
N ILE A 364 20.55 -0.01 -6.36
CA ILE A 364 21.03 0.12 -4.97
C ILE A 364 20.20 1.14 -4.20
N VAL A 365 19.85 2.28 -4.81
CA VAL A 365 18.94 3.27 -4.21
C VAL A 365 17.60 2.62 -3.87
N GLY A 366 17.00 1.84 -4.81
CA GLY A 366 15.75 1.14 -4.60
C GLY A 366 15.80 0.13 -3.44
N ILE A 367 16.89 -0.61 -3.32
CA ILE A 367 17.12 -1.56 -2.21
C ILE A 367 17.21 -0.80 -0.87
N LEU A 368 17.96 0.30 -0.81
CA LEU A 368 18.11 1.10 0.42
C LEU A 368 16.78 1.73 0.87
N ILE A 369 16.01 2.30 -0.07
CA ILE A 369 14.69 2.85 0.22
C ILE A 369 13.76 1.75 0.76
N SER A 370 13.74 0.59 0.09
CA SER A 370 12.89 -0.54 0.49
C SER A 370 13.29 -1.10 1.85
N LEU A 371 14.59 -1.18 2.14
CA LEU A 371 15.10 -1.61 3.43
C LEU A 371 14.69 -0.63 4.55
N GLY A 372 14.83 0.67 4.31
CA GLY A 372 14.36 1.72 5.22
C GLY A 372 12.86 1.61 5.51
N GLU A 373 12.06 1.40 4.46
CA GLU A 373 10.61 1.17 4.56
C GLU A 373 10.30 -0.06 5.41
N MET A 374 10.93 -1.19 5.15
CA MET A 374 10.67 -2.44 5.86
C MET A 374 11.10 -2.42 7.32
N VAL A 375 12.11 -1.63 7.66
CA VAL A 375 12.49 -1.37 9.07
C VAL A 375 11.44 -0.52 9.77
N PHE A 376 10.88 0.51 9.11
CA PHE A 376 10.02 1.50 9.73
C PHE A 376 8.52 1.17 9.67
N ALA A 377 7.99 0.77 8.51
CA ALA A 377 6.55 0.66 8.27
C ALA A 377 5.79 -0.27 9.24
N PRO A 378 6.36 -1.43 9.68
CA PRO A 378 5.69 -2.30 10.63
C PRO A 378 5.61 -1.73 12.05
N LEU A 379 6.51 -0.77 12.40
CA LEU A 379 6.64 -0.27 13.78
C LEU A 379 5.37 0.43 14.26
N GLY A 380 4.72 1.19 13.38
CA GLY A 380 3.53 1.95 13.75
C GLY A 380 2.36 1.06 14.17
N LYS A 381 2.06 0.04 13.37
CA LYS A 381 1.00 -0.92 13.71
C LYS A 381 1.33 -1.67 15.00
N SER A 382 2.59 -2.09 15.17
CA SER A 382 3.05 -2.76 16.39
C SER A 382 2.94 -1.85 17.61
N PHE A 383 3.37 -0.59 17.49
CA PHE A 383 3.31 0.40 18.56
C PHE A 383 1.85 0.67 18.98
N ILE A 384 0.98 0.95 18.02
CA ILE A 384 -0.44 1.20 18.27
C ILE A 384 -1.11 -0.01 18.89
N SER A 385 -0.85 -1.23 18.37
CA SER A 385 -1.41 -2.46 18.92
C SER A 385 -1.02 -2.71 20.39
N LYS A 386 0.22 -2.33 20.77
CA LYS A 386 0.73 -2.53 22.14
C LYS A 386 0.27 -1.47 23.13
N PHE A 387 0.15 -0.22 22.68
CA PHE A 387 -0.03 0.91 23.58
C PHE A 387 -1.41 1.56 23.51
N SER A 388 -2.22 1.27 22.48
CA SER A 388 -3.56 1.85 22.38
C SER A 388 -4.48 1.32 23.48
N PRO A 389 -5.27 2.20 24.13
CA PRO A 389 -6.40 1.76 24.94
C PRO A 389 -7.31 0.84 24.11
N PRO A 390 -7.76 -0.33 24.63
CA PRO A 390 -8.54 -1.31 23.85
C PRO A 390 -9.75 -0.71 23.12
N ARG A 391 -10.46 0.20 23.78
CA ARG A 391 -11.63 0.89 23.25
C ARG A 391 -11.34 1.86 22.10
N LEU A 392 -10.10 2.32 21.93
CA LEU A 392 -9.68 3.27 20.89
C LEU A 392 -8.75 2.62 19.85
N LEU A 393 -8.52 1.31 19.93
CA LEU A 393 -7.57 0.61 19.05
C LEU A 393 -7.90 0.83 17.57
N GLY A 394 -9.16 0.69 17.18
CA GLY A 394 -9.59 0.89 15.78
C GLY A 394 -9.34 2.33 15.30
N LEU A 395 -9.70 3.33 16.13
CA LEU A 395 -9.45 4.74 15.84
C LEU A 395 -7.95 5.03 15.69
N MET A 396 -7.14 4.55 16.63
CA MET A 396 -5.69 4.74 16.60
C MET A 396 -5.03 4.04 15.42
N MET A 397 -5.52 2.86 15.03
CA MET A 397 -5.10 2.18 13.79
C MET A 397 -5.42 3.00 12.53
N GLY A 398 -6.45 3.83 12.55
CA GLY A 398 -6.79 4.78 11.48
C GLY A 398 -5.86 6.00 11.42
N VAL A 399 -5.28 6.42 12.55
CA VAL A 399 -4.34 7.57 12.60
C VAL A 399 -3.04 7.26 11.84
N TRP A 400 -2.55 6.05 11.86
CA TRP A 400 -1.32 5.66 11.18
C TRP A 400 -1.37 5.82 9.64
N PRO A 401 -2.40 5.33 8.92
CA PRO A 401 -2.55 5.62 7.50
C PRO A 401 -2.74 7.10 7.17
N LEU A 402 -3.35 7.89 8.09
CA LEU A 402 -3.53 9.32 7.92
C LEU A 402 -2.18 10.07 7.84
N ALA A 403 -1.16 9.61 8.57
CA ALA A 403 0.18 10.15 8.46
C ALA A 403 0.75 10.02 7.03
N ARG A 404 0.49 8.88 6.37
CA ARG A 404 0.89 8.64 4.98
C ARG A 404 0.10 9.50 3.98
N PHE A 405 -1.18 9.75 4.27
CA PHE A 405 -2.01 10.70 3.52
C PHE A 405 -1.42 12.12 3.56
N ILE A 406 -1.12 12.61 4.77
CA ILE A 406 -0.55 13.95 4.96
C ILE A 406 0.81 14.06 4.26
N ALA A 407 1.68 13.07 4.42
CA ALA A 407 2.99 13.03 3.77
C ALA A 407 2.88 13.04 2.24
N GLY A 408 1.91 12.30 1.69
CA GLY A 408 1.64 12.24 0.26
C GLY A 408 1.20 13.58 -0.34
N ASN A 409 0.51 14.43 0.41
CA ASN A 409 0.17 15.79 -0.03
C ASN A 409 1.34 16.76 0.19
N LEU A 410 2.02 16.66 1.33
CA LEU A 410 3.09 17.59 1.68
C LEU A 410 4.30 17.48 0.74
N HIS A 411 4.71 16.26 0.35
CA HIS A 411 5.86 16.08 -0.54
C HIS A 411 5.64 16.71 -1.93
N THR A 412 4.40 16.75 -2.44
CA THR A 412 4.12 17.36 -3.75
C THR A 412 4.37 18.86 -3.73
N HIS A 413 4.00 19.54 -2.65
CA HIS A 413 4.31 20.97 -2.47
C HIS A 413 5.81 21.22 -2.33
N LEU A 414 6.51 20.36 -1.59
CA LEU A 414 7.96 20.43 -1.45
C LEU A 414 8.67 20.18 -2.77
N LEU A 415 8.21 19.21 -3.56
CA LEU A 415 8.76 18.94 -4.88
C LEU A 415 8.55 20.13 -5.83
N GLN A 416 7.38 20.75 -5.83
CA GLN A 416 7.11 21.99 -6.59
C GLN A 416 8.04 23.13 -6.18
N LEU A 417 8.23 23.33 -4.88
CA LEU A 417 9.14 24.34 -4.35
C LEU A 417 10.58 24.07 -4.77
N MET A 418 11.04 22.83 -4.69
CA MET A 418 12.39 22.43 -5.14
C MET A 418 12.60 22.68 -6.63
N VAL A 419 11.63 22.33 -7.46
CA VAL A 419 11.68 22.60 -8.91
C VAL A 419 11.73 24.10 -9.17
N TRP A 420 10.92 24.89 -8.44
CA TRP A 420 10.93 26.37 -8.58
C TRP A 420 12.23 27.02 -8.12
N LEU A 421 12.92 26.44 -7.13
CA LEU A 421 14.23 26.95 -6.66
C LEU A 421 15.40 26.52 -7.55
N LEU A 422 15.23 25.48 -8.40
CA LEU A 422 16.28 24.97 -9.30
C LEU A 422 16.15 25.50 -10.74
N LEU A 423 15.04 26.16 -11.07
CA LEU A 423 14.81 26.92 -12.30
C LEU A 423 15.15 28.39 -12.12
#